data_24136d63720f59c56431f4a3eefeb5f8
#
_entry.id   24136d63720f59c56431f4a3eefeb5f8
#
_cell.length_a   1.000
_cell.length_b   1.000
_cell.length_c   1.000
_cell.angle_alpha   90.00
_cell.angle_beta   90.00
_cell.angle_gamma   90.00
#
_symmetry.space_group_name_H-M   'P 1'
#
loop_
_entity.id
_entity.type
_entity.pdbx_description
1 polymer ?
#
loop_
_entity_poly.entity_id
_entity_poly.type
_entity_poly.pdbx_seq_one_letter_code
_entity_poly.pdbx_strand_id
1 'polypeptide(L)'
;MGLRVGRHSATTSRCPGTLVPVPGALQEGSLRFGEEIPPWFSADDVQKMRLLAGAEVVSKARVPAHGQVLRVGFRAPMGAAAADGDCAAGLCGLAKRPGDLYEVLAFHLDRVLALNRSLPAVARRLGGHLLPYRYTDGAPRPVVWWAPDVRHLHDADNDQNSFALGWLQYQALLRQRCGAGGGAAPGRAPCVGVAHAEWSRLALFDFLLQVHDRLDRYCCGFEPEPGEPCVQEMLHAKCRNPAELALVHILVRRSAPSRLVFIDNAGRPQHPEAKLNFRLLQGIDSFPESAVAVLRSGCLQKMLLRSLYVDRELWDSQGGSEGLRPLLQTLERRAQIFLRYLREHNLGLFRETAAP
;
A
#
# COMPACT_ATOMS: atom_id res chain seq x y z
N MET A 1 -32.76 44.33 -23.66
CA MET A 1 -31.51 44.06 -22.93
C MET A 1 -31.50 42.59 -22.52
N GLY A 2 -30.86 41.74 -23.33
CA GLY A 2 -30.86 40.28 -23.11
C GLY A 2 -29.57 39.88 -22.44
N LEU A 3 -29.66 39.30 -21.23
CA LEU A 3 -28.56 38.70 -20.51
C LEU A 3 -28.19 37.35 -21.16
N ARG A 4 -27.00 37.28 -21.76
CA ARG A 4 -26.39 36.02 -22.20
C ARG A 4 -25.87 35.26 -20.96
N VAL A 5 -26.51 34.14 -20.63
CA VAL A 5 -25.98 33.17 -19.70
C VAL A 5 -24.84 32.43 -20.40
N GLY A 6 -23.62 32.70 -19.97
CA GLY A 6 -22.44 31.96 -20.41
C GLY A 6 -22.51 30.52 -19.99
N ARG A 7 -22.60 29.58 -20.93
CA ARG A 7 -22.38 28.14 -20.69
C ARG A 7 -20.91 27.94 -20.39
N HIS A 8 -20.58 27.61 -19.13
CA HIS A 8 -19.29 27.04 -18.81
C HIS A 8 -19.20 25.69 -19.52
N SER A 9 -18.39 25.66 -20.57
CA SER A 9 -17.94 24.42 -21.21
C SER A 9 -17.10 23.64 -20.20
N ALA A 10 -17.66 22.55 -19.65
CA ALA A 10 -16.91 21.58 -18.91
C ALA A 10 -15.95 20.87 -19.88
N THR A 11 -14.69 21.28 -19.88
CA THR A 11 -13.63 20.54 -20.52
C THR A 11 -13.55 19.18 -19.83
N THR A 12 -14.07 18.14 -20.48
CA THR A 12 -13.86 16.73 -20.09
C THR A 12 -12.38 16.44 -20.27
N SER A 13 -11.58 16.64 -19.21
CA SER A 13 -10.21 16.18 -19.18
C SER A 13 -10.23 14.66 -19.32
N ARG A 14 -9.66 14.15 -20.41
CA ARG A 14 -9.49 12.69 -20.61
C ARG A 14 -8.60 12.18 -19.48
N CYS A 15 -9.10 11.20 -18.73
CA CYS A 15 -8.28 10.55 -17.69
C CYS A 15 -7.01 9.94 -18.34
N PRO A 16 -5.83 10.15 -17.76
CA PRO A 16 -4.61 9.56 -18.26
C PRO A 16 -4.77 8.04 -18.37
N GLY A 17 -4.45 7.50 -19.54
CA GLY A 17 -4.45 6.05 -19.73
C GLY A 17 -5.82 5.39 -19.98
N THR A 18 -6.83 6.09 -20.41
CA THR A 18 -8.14 5.52 -20.78
C THR A 18 -8.12 4.89 -22.19
N LEU A 19 -7.25 3.94 -22.44
CA LEU A 19 -7.46 3.01 -23.54
C LEU A 19 -8.24 1.82 -22.98
N VAL A 20 -9.38 1.52 -23.61
CA VAL A 20 -10.16 0.32 -23.33
C VAL A 20 -9.28 -0.87 -23.72
N PRO A 21 -9.14 -1.91 -22.87
CA PRO A 21 -8.39 -3.11 -23.25
C PRO A 21 -9.02 -3.72 -24.52
N VAL A 22 -8.23 -3.85 -25.58
CA VAL A 22 -8.65 -4.55 -26.79
C VAL A 22 -8.64 -6.04 -26.46
N PRO A 23 -9.74 -6.80 -26.67
CA PRO A 23 -9.73 -8.25 -26.53
C PRO A 23 -8.76 -8.83 -27.57
N GLY A 24 -7.69 -9.47 -27.13
CA GLY A 24 -6.70 -10.08 -28.03
C GLY A 24 -5.24 -9.87 -27.65
N ALA A 25 -4.93 -9.12 -26.59
CA ALA A 25 -3.56 -8.94 -26.12
C ALA A 25 -2.92 -10.27 -25.71
N LEU A 26 -1.67 -10.48 -26.10
CA LEU A 26 -0.86 -11.66 -25.77
C LEU A 26 -0.91 -11.96 -24.27
N GLN A 27 -1.43 -13.11 -23.91
CA GLN A 27 -1.56 -13.58 -22.53
C GLN A 27 -0.30 -14.36 -22.17
N GLU A 28 0.61 -13.73 -21.46
CA GLU A 28 1.70 -14.44 -20.79
C GLU A 28 1.25 -14.79 -19.36
N GLY A 29 0.78 -16.03 -19.18
CA GLY A 29 0.46 -16.55 -17.84
C GLY A 29 -0.68 -15.81 -17.12
N SER A 30 -0.46 -15.49 -15.84
CA SER A 30 -1.43 -14.82 -14.95
C SER A 30 -1.40 -13.29 -15.01
N LEU A 31 -0.52 -12.70 -15.81
CA LEU A 31 -0.45 -11.24 -16.02
C LEU A 31 -0.83 -10.85 -17.44
N ARG A 32 -1.63 -9.79 -17.56
CA ARG A 32 -2.05 -9.19 -18.83
C ARG A 32 -1.26 -7.91 -19.09
N PHE A 33 0.00 -8.03 -19.43
CA PHE A 33 0.73 -6.91 -20.02
C PHE A 33 0.40 -6.88 -21.52
N GLY A 34 -0.52 -5.98 -21.91
CA GLY A 34 -0.82 -5.73 -23.32
C GLY A 34 0.33 -5.01 -24.05
N GLU A 35 0.04 -4.43 -25.23
CA GLU A 35 1.01 -3.63 -25.99
C GLU A 35 1.53 -2.43 -25.18
N GLU A 36 0.76 -1.92 -24.24
CA GLU A 36 1.16 -0.83 -23.33
C GLU A 36 1.04 -1.24 -21.86
N ILE A 37 2.19 -1.26 -21.19
CA ILE A 37 2.24 -1.34 -19.72
C ILE A 37 1.73 -0.01 -19.14
N PRO A 38 0.83 -0.04 -18.13
CA PRO A 38 0.40 1.18 -17.48
C PRO A 38 1.59 2.06 -17.04
N PRO A 39 1.59 3.37 -17.33
CA PRO A 39 2.78 4.23 -17.19
C PRO A 39 3.25 4.45 -15.75
N TRP A 40 2.46 4.04 -14.76
CA TRP A 40 2.84 4.12 -13.35
C TRP A 40 3.66 2.94 -12.86
N PHE A 41 3.78 1.85 -13.63
CA PHE A 41 4.69 0.75 -13.29
C PHE A 41 6.08 1.01 -13.85
N SER A 42 7.09 0.90 -12.99
CA SER A 42 8.49 0.89 -13.41
C SER A 42 8.85 -0.46 -14.07
N ALA A 43 9.95 -0.49 -14.82
CA ALA A 43 10.49 -1.73 -15.36
C ALA A 43 10.79 -2.76 -14.24
N ASP A 44 11.27 -2.28 -13.10
CA ASP A 44 11.54 -3.10 -11.90
C ASP A 44 10.24 -3.70 -11.32
N ASP A 45 9.15 -2.91 -11.25
CA ASP A 45 7.84 -3.44 -10.83
C ASP A 45 7.38 -4.57 -11.74
N VAL A 46 7.45 -4.35 -13.05
CA VAL A 46 7.04 -5.35 -14.06
C VAL A 46 7.86 -6.63 -13.93
N GLN A 47 9.18 -6.51 -13.76
CA GLN A 47 10.07 -7.67 -13.58
C GLN A 47 9.68 -8.47 -12.33
N LYS A 48 9.45 -7.77 -11.20
CA LYS A 48 9.05 -8.41 -9.93
C LYS A 48 7.65 -9.03 -10.02
N MET A 49 6.70 -8.34 -10.64
CA MET A 49 5.36 -8.91 -10.87
C MET A 49 5.44 -10.21 -11.70
N ARG A 50 6.24 -10.24 -12.77
CA ARG A 50 6.46 -11.45 -13.59
C ARG A 50 7.07 -12.58 -12.76
N LEU A 51 8.07 -12.28 -11.93
CA LEU A 51 8.68 -13.26 -11.03
C LEU A 51 7.64 -13.86 -10.08
N LEU A 52 6.88 -12.99 -9.38
CA LEU A 52 5.89 -13.41 -8.40
C LEU A 52 4.75 -14.22 -9.02
N ALA A 53 4.30 -13.84 -10.21
CA ALA A 53 3.18 -14.46 -10.88
C ALA A 53 3.53 -15.78 -11.56
N GLY A 54 4.71 -15.88 -12.20
CA GLY A 54 5.05 -16.97 -13.12
C GLY A 54 6.17 -17.89 -12.67
N ALA A 55 7.11 -17.44 -11.84
CA ALA A 55 8.27 -18.27 -11.48
C ALA A 55 7.85 -19.52 -10.69
N GLU A 56 8.53 -20.64 -10.94
CA GLU A 56 8.32 -21.88 -10.20
C GLU A 56 8.71 -21.69 -8.74
N VAL A 57 7.82 -22.10 -7.82
CA VAL A 57 8.12 -22.10 -6.38
C VAL A 57 8.88 -23.37 -6.04
N VAL A 58 10.12 -23.22 -5.60
CA VAL A 58 11.04 -24.32 -5.28
C VAL A 58 11.19 -24.56 -3.79
N SER A 59 10.85 -23.60 -2.95
CA SER A 59 10.91 -23.73 -1.51
C SER A 59 9.81 -22.95 -0.81
N LYS A 60 9.49 -23.37 0.42
CA LYS A 60 8.55 -22.69 1.32
C LYS A 60 9.01 -22.81 2.77
N ALA A 61 8.79 -21.76 3.55
CA ALA A 61 9.01 -21.75 4.98
C ALA A 61 7.91 -20.94 5.67
N ARG A 62 7.53 -21.31 6.89
CA ARG A 62 6.66 -20.46 7.71
C ARG A 62 7.42 -19.21 8.14
N VAL A 63 6.71 -18.09 8.18
CA VAL A 63 7.22 -16.89 8.84
C VAL A 63 6.80 -16.96 10.30
N PRO A 64 7.75 -17.00 11.26
CA PRO A 64 7.45 -17.03 12.69
C PRO A 64 6.52 -15.87 13.08
N ALA A 65 5.59 -16.11 14.01
CA ALA A 65 4.61 -15.14 14.51
C ALA A 65 3.59 -14.58 13.49
N HIS A 66 3.65 -15.01 12.21
CA HIS A 66 2.75 -14.50 11.16
C HIS A 66 1.66 -15.50 10.70
N GLY A 67 1.30 -16.47 11.52
CA GLY A 67 0.20 -17.40 11.27
C GLY A 67 0.36 -18.20 9.97
N GLN A 68 -0.53 -17.99 8.99
CA GLN A 68 -0.54 -18.73 7.71
C GLN A 68 0.29 -18.07 6.59
N VAL A 69 1.11 -17.08 6.91
CA VAL A 69 2.01 -16.44 5.95
C VAL A 69 3.20 -17.36 5.67
N LEU A 70 3.51 -17.56 4.40
CA LEU A 70 4.61 -18.37 3.94
C LEU A 70 5.63 -17.52 3.18
N ARG A 71 6.90 -17.67 3.51
CA ARG A 71 7.97 -17.25 2.61
C ARG A 71 8.15 -18.33 1.56
N VAL A 72 8.07 -17.95 0.29
CA VAL A 72 8.24 -18.81 -0.88
C VAL A 72 9.51 -18.39 -1.61
N GLY A 73 10.33 -19.37 -1.99
CA GLY A 73 11.51 -19.16 -2.84
C GLY A 73 11.20 -19.57 -4.27
N PHE A 74 11.70 -18.78 -5.22
CA PHE A 74 11.48 -18.96 -6.65
C PHE A 74 12.71 -19.53 -7.33
N ARG A 75 12.49 -20.30 -8.42
CA ARG A 75 13.55 -20.76 -9.31
C ARG A 75 14.28 -19.56 -9.92
N ALA A 76 15.60 -19.64 -9.91
CA ALA A 76 16.43 -18.64 -10.57
C ALA A 76 16.24 -18.70 -12.10
N PRO A 77 16.24 -17.57 -12.80
CA PRO A 77 16.28 -17.56 -14.27
C PRO A 77 17.48 -18.33 -14.81
N MET A 78 17.33 -18.98 -15.96
CA MET A 78 18.45 -19.68 -16.60
C MET A 78 19.62 -18.72 -16.85
N GLY A 79 20.81 -19.13 -16.43
CA GLY A 79 22.04 -18.32 -16.55
C GLY A 79 22.25 -17.31 -15.43
N ALA A 80 21.36 -17.22 -14.44
CA ALA A 80 21.58 -16.39 -13.27
C ALA A 80 22.67 -16.99 -12.37
N ALA A 81 23.49 -16.15 -11.76
CA ALA A 81 24.49 -16.57 -10.77
C ALA A 81 23.85 -16.91 -9.40
N ALA A 82 22.62 -16.50 -9.16
CA ALA A 82 21.90 -16.73 -7.90
C ALA A 82 21.38 -18.17 -7.82
N ALA A 83 21.39 -18.74 -6.62
CA ALA A 83 20.78 -20.04 -6.35
C ALA A 83 19.26 -19.94 -6.32
N ASP A 84 18.56 -21.05 -6.61
CA ASP A 84 17.12 -21.17 -6.47
C ASP A 84 16.66 -20.79 -5.06
N GLY A 85 15.67 -19.92 -4.96
CA GLY A 85 15.09 -19.48 -3.69
C GLY A 85 16.01 -18.57 -2.86
N ASP A 86 17.05 -17.97 -3.46
CA ASP A 86 17.91 -17.03 -2.75
C ASP A 86 17.18 -15.70 -2.49
N CYS A 87 16.78 -15.51 -1.24
CA CYS A 87 16.09 -14.27 -0.84
C CYS A 87 17.01 -13.04 -0.85
N ALA A 88 18.32 -13.20 -0.68
CA ALA A 88 19.28 -12.09 -0.75
C ALA A 88 19.41 -11.58 -2.20
N ALA A 89 19.26 -12.47 -3.17
CA ALA A 89 19.19 -12.14 -4.59
C ALA A 89 17.80 -11.67 -5.06
N GLY A 90 16.81 -11.54 -4.14
CA GLY A 90 15.45 -11.10 -4.47
C GLY A 90 14.55 -12.19 -5.08
N LEU A 91 14.94 -13.47 -4.98
CA LEU A 91 14.17 -14.61 -5.50
C LEU A 91 13.20 -15.18 -4.46
N CYS A 92 12.59 -14.32 -3.65
CA CYS A 92 11.61 -14.72 -2.64
C CYS A 92 10.37 -13.83 -2.65
N GLY A 93 9.28 -14.38 -2.12
CA GLY A 93 8.03 -13.66 -1.88
C GLY A 93 7.36 -14.11 -0.57
N LEU A 94 6.42 -13.30 -0.11
CA LEU A 94 5.52 -13.65 0.99
C LEU A 94 4.16 -14.01 0.41
N ALA A 95 3.75 -15.27 0.52
CA ALA A 95 2.40 -15.71 0.22
C ALA A 95 1.54 -15.51 1.47
N LYS A 96 0.67 -14.50 1.44
CA LYS A 96 -0.21 -14.15 2.55
C LYS A 96 -1.51 -14.96 2.51
N ARG A 97 -2.44 -14.70 3.43
CA ARG A 97 -3.73 -15.38 3.48
C ARG A 97 -4.64 -14.94 2.33
N PRO A 98 -5.60 -15.75 1.87
CA PRO A 98 -6.59 -15.30 0.88
C PRO A 98 -7.36 -14.06 1.31
N GLY A 99 -7.64 -13.91 2.61
CA GLY A 99 -8.29 -12.71 3.17
C GLY A 99 -7.48 -11.42 3.05
N ASP A 100 -6.17 -11.52 2.83
CA ASP A 100 -5.28 -10.36 2.64
C ASP A 100 -5.17 -9.94 1.16
N LEU A 101 -6.06 -10.38 0.28
CA LEU A 101 -5.97 -10.16 -1.18
C LEU A 101 -5.89 -8.66 -1.55
N TYR A 102 -6.38 -7.79 -0.69
CA TYR A 102 -6.29 -6.33 -0.87
C TYR A 102 -4.86 -5.76 -0.79
N GLU A 103 -3.85 -6.55 -0.42
CA GLU A 103 -2.43 -6.19 -0.61
C GLU A 103 -2.11 -5.87 -2.06
N VAL A 104 -2.73 -6.61 -3.00
CA VAL A 104 -2.54 -6.35 -4.43
C VAL A 104 -3.16 -5.01 -4.82
N LEU A 105 -4.40 -4.74 -4.37
CA LEU A 105 -5.03 -3.43 -4.58
C LEU A 105 -4.17 -2.29 -4.02
N ALA A 106 -3.62 -2.48 -2.83
CA ALA A 106 -2.77 -1.50 -2.15
C ALA A 106 -1.52 -1.18 -2.98
N PHE A 107 -0.85 -2.19 -3.54
CA PHE A 107 0.28 -1.99 -4.45
C PHE A 107 -0.12 -1.18 -5.69
N HIS A 108 -1.25 -1.52 -6.33
CA HIS A 108 -1.74 -0.78 -7.49
C HIS A 108 -2.10 0.67 -7.16
N LEU A 109 -2.75 0.91 -6.01
CA LEU A 109 -3.08 2.26 -5.53
C LEU A 109 -1.81 3.10 -5.30
N ASP A 110 -0.82 2.53 -4.63
CA ASP A 110 0.47 3.17 -4.37
C ASP A 110 1.14 3.65 -5.66
N ARG A 111 1.12 2.82 -6.71
CA ARG A 111 1.71 3.15 -8.02
C ARG A 111 0.89 4.20 -8.77
N VAL A 112 -0.44 4.06 -8.79
CA VAL A 112 -1.36 5.04 -9.42
C VAL A 112 -1.22 6.42 -8.78
N LEU A 113 -0.99 6.50 -7.47
CA LEU A 113 -0.75 7.75 -6.74
C LEU A 113 0.72 8.22 -6.81
N ALA A 114 1.61 7.50 -7.51
CA ALA A 114 3.04 7.78 -7.59
C ALA A 114 3.75 7.85 -6.22
N LEU A 115 3.24 7.15 -5.20
CA LEU A 115 3.89 7.12 -3.87
C LEU A 115 5.16 6.26 -3.90
N ASN A 116 5.13 5.11 -4.60
CA ASN A 116 6.26 4.20 -4.82
C ASN A 116 6.91 3.73 -3.51
N ARG A 117 6.11 3.30 -2.55
CA ARG A 117 6.55 2.85 -1.21
C ARG A 117 6.17 1.43 -0.88
N SER A 118 5.06 0.91 -1.43
CA SER A 118 4.67 -0.49 -1.25
C SER A 118 5.55 -1.44 -2.06
N LEU A 119 5.68 -2.66 -1.59
CA LEU A 119 6.39 -3.71 -2.31
C LEU A 119 5.50 -4.27 -3.43
N PRO A 120 6.07 -4.66 -4.58
CA PRO A 120 5.32 -5.32 -5.65
C PRO A 120 4.55 -6.53 -5.13
N ALA A 121 3.28 -6.63 -5.53
CA ALA A 121 2.39 -7.69 -5.12
C ALA A 121 1.51 -8.13 -6.28
N VAL A 122 1.24 -9.44 -6.37
CA VAL A 122 0.32 -10.03 -7.35
C VAL A 122 -0.59 -11.05 -6.67
N ALA A 123 -1.75 -11.30 -7.24
CA ALA A 123 -2.57 -12.43 -6.85
C ALA A 123 -2.05 -13.70 -7.55
N ARG A 124 -1.95 -14.80 -6.80
CA ARG A 124 -1.49 -16.08 -7.35
C ARG A 124 -2.21 -17.25 -6.71
N ARG A 125 -2.73 -18.16 -7.55
CA ARG A 125 -3.15 -19.47 -7.08
C ARG A 125 -1.93 -20.35 -6.88
N LEU A 126 -1.71 -20.74 -5.64
CA LEU A 126 -0.65 -21.66 -5.26
C LEU A 126 -1.30 -23.05 -5.11
N GLY A 127 -1.13 -23.89 -6.12
CA GLY A 127 -1.71 -25.23 -6.18
C GLY A 127 -0.74 -26.35 -5.82
N GLY A 128 -1.28 -27.59 -5.76
CA GLY A 128 -0.50 -28.81 -5.63
C GLY A 128 0.13 -29.03 -4.25
N HIS A 129 1.25 -29.73 -4.26
CA HIS A 129 2.00 -30.11 -3.05
C HIS A 129 2.60 -28.94 -2.26
N LEU A 130 2.64 -27.73 -2.84
CA LEU A 130 3.17 -26.54 -2.16
C LEU A 130 2.29 -26.10 -0.99
N LEU A 131 0.99 -26.21 -1.13
CA LEU A 131 0.03 -25.90 -0.08
C LEU A 131 -0.88 -27.10 0.13
N PRO A 132 -0.47 -28.10 0.94
CA PRO A 132 -1.21 -29.35 1.09
C PRO A 132 -2.51 -29.20 1.88
N TYR A 133 -2.94 -27.98 2.16
CA TYR A 133 -4.10 -27.74 2.99
C TYR A 133 -5.35 -27.54 2.15
N ARG A 134 -6.42 -28.25 2.55
CA ARG A 134 -7.79 -28.09 2.05
C ARG A 134 -8.34 -26.66 2.18
N TYR A 135 -7.62 -25.82 2.93
CA TYR A 135 -8.03 -24.44 3.25
C TYR A 135 -7.73 -23.40 2.17
N THR A 136 -7.12 -23.80 1.07
CA THR A 136 -6.83 -22.81 0.01
C THR A 136 -7.98 -22.73 -1.01
N ASP A 137 -8.89 -23.69 -1.08
CA ASP A 137 -10.05 -23.78 -1.97
C ASP A 137 -9.78 -23.33 -3.43
N GLY A 138 -8.51 -23.33 -3.84
CA GLY A 138 -8.08 -22.77 -5.10
C GLY A 138 -8.19 -21.24 -5.19
N ALA A 139 -8.50 -20.56 -4.07
CA ALA A 139 -8.54 -19.10 -4.03
C ALA A 139 -7.15 -18.49 -4.25
N PRO A 140 -7.04 -17.40 -5.00
CA PRO A 140 -5.79 -16.69 -5.13
C PRO A 140 -5.37 -16.07 -3.79
N ARG A 141 -4.06 -16.02 -3.58
CA ARG A 141 -3.42 -15.39 -2.42
C ARG A 141 -2.56 -14.23 -2.90
N PRO A 142 -2.43 -13.15 -2.15
CA PRO A 142 -1.44 -12.14 -2.47
C PRO A 142 -0.04 -12.71 -2.22
N VAL A 143 0.82 -12.57 -3.23
CA VAL A 143 2.25 -12.86 -3.12
C VAL A 143 2.98 -11.53 -3.24
N VAL A 144 3.61 -11.11 -2.13
CA VAL A 144 4.33 -9.84 -2.02
C VAL A 144 5.81 -10.11 -2.16
N TRP A 145 6.52 -9.31 -2.96
CA TRP A 145 7.95 -9.47 -3.13
C TRP A 145 8.71 -9.28 -1.82
N TRP A 146 9.60 -10.21 -1.51
CA TRP A 146 10.49 -10.11 -0.36
C TRP A 146 11.65 -9.17 -0.67
N ALA A 147 11.67 -7.98 -0.06
CA ALA A 147 12.74 -7.01 -0.24
C ALA A 147 13.89 -7.32 0.72
N PRO A 148 15.05 -7.78 0.24
CA PRO A 148 16.15 -8.22 1.11
C PRO A 148 16.82 -7.08 1.87
N ASP A 149 16.65 -5.85 1.43
CA ASP A 149 17.25 -4.65 2.03
C ASP A 149 16.36 -3.95 3.08
N VAL A 150 15.20 -4.50 3.40
CA VAL A 150 14.37 -3.98 4.49
C VAL A 150 15.09 -4.22 5.82
N ARG A 151 15.15 -3.16 6.63
CA ARG A 151 15.75 -3.22 7.97
C ARG A 151 14.70 -3.68 8.97
N HIS A 152 15.00 -4.72 9.73
CA HIS A 152 14.18 -5.22 10.81
C HIS A 152 14.86 -4.97 12.17
N LEU A 153 14.06 -4.68 13.19
CA LEU A 153 14.52 -4.76 14.57
C LEU A 153 14.86 -6.22 14.89
N HIS A 154 15.98 -6.43 15.57
CA HIS A 154 16.31 -7.73 16.16
C HIS A 154 15.51 -7.92 17.44
N ASP A 155 14.22 -8.24 17.28
CA ASP A 155 13.33 -8.61 18.36
C ASP A 155 12.65 -9.91 17.93
N ALA A 156 12.88 -10.99 18.69
CA ALA A 156 12.34 -12.32 18.37
C ALA A 156 10.80 -12.33 18.36
N ASP A 157 10.17 -11.42 19.10
CA ASP A 157 8.73 -11.35 19.27
C ASP A 157 8.07 -10.27 18.39
N ASN A 158 8.85 -9.33 17.80
CA ASN A 158 8.30 -8.20 17.07
C ASN A 158 9.22 -7.71 15.92
N ASP A 159 9.35 -8.53 14.90
CA ASP A 159 10.16 -8.24 13.69
C ASP A 159 9.47 -7.28 12.71
N GLN A 160 8.46 -6.53 13.15
CA GLN A 160 7.59 -5.77 12.25
C GLN A 160 7.96 -4.29 12.12
N ASN A 161 9.07 -3.84 12.73
CA ASN A 161 9.53 -2.46 12.70
C ASN A 161 11.03 -2.39 12.38
N SER A 162 11.46 -1.27 11.79
CA SER A 162 12.89 -0.94 11.67
C SER A 162 13.46 -0.25 12.91
N PHE A 163 12.60 0.36 13.71
CA PHE A 163 12.89 1.05 14.97
C PHE A 163 11.63 1.21 15.80
N ALA A 164 11.77 1.26 17.13
CA ALA A 164 10.64 1.52 18.00
C ALA A 164 10.15 2.96 17.84
N LEU A 165 8.84 3.16 17.76
CA LEU A 165 8.22 4.47 17.63
C LEU A 165 6.89 4.49 18.39
N GLY A 166 6.78 5.37 19.39
CA GLY A 166 5.53 5.63 20.09
C GLY A 166 4.75 6.79 19.50
N TRP A 167 3.45 6.85 19.79
CA TRP A 167 2.55 7.89 19.30
C TRP A 167 3.01 9.31 19.66
N LEU A 168 3.41 9.54 20.92
CA LEU A 168 3.86 10.87 21.36
C LEU A 168 5.13 11.30 20.64
N GLN A 169 6.07 10.39 20.43
CA GLN A 169 7.28 10.65 19.66
C GLN A 169 6.94 10.94 18.19
N TYR A 170 6.04 10.16 17.59
CA TYR A 170 5.55 10.40 16.24
C TYR A 170 4.94 11.80 16.08
N GLN A 171 4.06 12.21 17.00
CA GLN A 171 3.49 13.55 16.98
C GLN A 171 4.55 14.65 17.19
N ALA A 172 5.57 14.39 18.00
CA ALA A 172 6.69 15.33 18.22
C ALA A 172 7.55 15.48 16.96
N LEU A 173 7.90 14.38 16.28
CA LEU A 173 8.69 14.45 15.04
C LEU A 173 7.96 15.16 13.90
N LEU A 174 6.63 15.03 13.82
CA LEU A 174 5.82 15.77 12.84
C LEU A 174 5.87 17.27 13.12
N ARG A 175 5.63 17.69 14.37
CA ARG A 175 5.70 19.12 14.77
C ARG A 175 7.08 19.73 14.53
N GLN A 176 8.15 18.97 14.77
CA GLN A 176 9.52 19.43 14.52
C GLN A 176 9.93 19.33 13.04
N ARG A 177 9.06 18.82 12.16
CA ARG A 177 9.34 18.61 10.72
C ARG A 177 10.67 17.89 10.49
N CYS A 178 10.90 16.81 11.27
CA CYS A 178 12.12 16.02 11.17
C CYS A 178 12.40 15.55 9.74
N GLY A 179 13.62 15.82 9.23
CA GLY A 179 13.99 15.45 7.86
C GLY A 179 13.39 16.34 6.76
N ALA A 180 12.72 17.46 7.12
CA ALA A 180 12.51 18.57 6.19
C ALA A 180 13.79 19.41 6.10
N GLY A 181 14.09 19.94 4.91
CA GLY A 181 15.28 20.77 4.73
C GLY A 181 15.34 21.91 5.76
N GLY A 182 16.38 21.93 6.59
CA GLY A 182 16.55 22.88 7.70
C GLY A 182 16.00 22.41 9.06
N GLY A 183 15.43 21.20 9.15
CA GLY A 183 14.96 20.62 10.42
C GLY A 183 16.06 19.99 11.28
N ALA A 184 15.69 19.49 12.47
CA ALA A 184 16.60 18.88 13.44
C ALA A 184 17.43 17.74 12.81
N ALA A 185 18.67 17.60 13.25
CA ALA A 185 19.61 16.62 12.73
C ALA A 185 19.05 15.18 12.79
N PRO A 186 19.24 14.36 11.75
CA PRO A 186 18.81 12.97 11.75
C PRO A 186 19.36 12.19 12.95
N GLY A 187 18.50 11.38 13.59
CA GLY A 187 18.92 10.48 14.68
C GLY A 187 18.94 11.10 16.06
N ARG A 188 18.64 12.40 16.24
CA ARG A 188 18.45 13.01 17.56
C ARG A 188 16.97 13.02 17.91
N ALA A 189 16.62 12.47 19.07
CA ALA A 189 15.22 12.43 19.51
C ALA A 189 14.52 13.80 19.40
N PRO A 190 13.26 13.83 18.92
CA PRO A 190 12.38 12.74 18.57
C PRO A 190 12.59 12.13 17.16
N CYS A 191 13.52 12.67 16.36
CA CYS A 191 13.71 12.32 14.96
C CYS A 191 14.32 10.92 14.79
N VAL A 192 13.76 10.12 13.90
CA VAL A 192 14.15 8.74 13.61
C VAL A 192 14.87 8.56 12.25
N GLY A 193 15.24 9.66 11.61
CA GLY A 193 15.95 9.66 10.33
C GLY A 193 15.06 9.55 9.09
N VAL A 194 13.75 9.34 9.24
CA VAL A 194 12.78 9.33 8.15
C VAL A 194 12.47 10.74 7.69
N ALA A 195 12.42 10.98 6.39
CA ALA A 195 12.09 12.29 5.83
C ALA A 195 10.63 12.68 6.16
N HIS A 196 10.39 13.96 6.48
CA HIS A 196 9.06 14.46 6.88
C HIS A 196 7.96 14.10 5.86
N ALA A 197 8.25 14.26 4.59
CA ALA A 197 7.33 13.94 3.50
C ALA A 197 6.91 12.47 3.43
N GLU A 198 7.66 11.55 4.00
CA GLU A 198 7.31 10.13 4.01
C GLU A 198 6.11 9.83 4.90
N TRP A 199 5.97 10.53 6.01
CA TRP A 199 4.83 10.41 6.91
C TRP A 199 3.54 10.87 6.26
N SER A 200 3.59 11.91 5.43
CA SER A 200 2.45 12.39 4.65
C SER A 200 2.01 11.37 3.59
N ARG A 201 2.97 10.70 2.92
CA ARG A 201 2.67 9.63 1.98
C ARG A 201 2.02 8.44 2.66
N LEU A 202 2.56 8.03 3.82
CA LEU A 202 2.00 6.94 4.61
C LEU A 202 0.58 7.27 5.09
N ALA A 203 0.37 8.45 5.66
CA ALA A 203 -0.91 8.89 6.17
C ALA A 203 -2.01 8.94 5.09
N LEU A 204 -1.68 9.46 3.89
CA LEU A 204 -2.59 9.48 2.74
C LEU A 204 -2.96 8.05 2.30
N PHE A 205 -1.97 7.20 2.17
CA PHE A 205 -2.14 5.82 1.75
C PHE A 205 -2.99 5.03 2.75
N ASP A 206 -2.66 5.13 4.04
CA ASP A 206 -3.38 4.46 5.11
C ASP A 206 -4.82 4.97 5.24
N PHE A 207 -5.04 6.27 5.06
CA PHE A 207 -6.38 6.85 5.09
C PHE A 207 -7.27 6.32 3.95
N LEU A 208 -6.77 6.28 2.73
CA LEU A 208 -7.55 5.81 1.58
C LEU A 208 -7.92 4.33 1.72
N LEU A 209 -7.00 3.50 2.19
CA LEU A 209 -7.21 2.07 2.39
C LEU A 209 -7.81 1.74 3.76
N GLN A 210 -7.82 2.67 4.72
CA GLN A 210 -8.15 2.43 6.12
C GLN A 210 -7.27 1.31 6.71
N VAL A 211 -5.94 1.45 6.52
CA VAL A 211 -4.96 0.62 7.20
C VAL A 211 -4.74 1.21 8.60
N HIS A 212 -5.33 0.58 9.62
CA HIS A 212 -5.28 1.11 10.98
C HIS A 212 -4.02 0.66 11.73
N ASP A 213 -3.53 -0.53 11.44
CA ASP A 213 -2.49 -1.22 12.23
C ASP A 213 -1.21 -0.40 12.41
N ARG A 214 -0.84 0.42 11.43
CA ARG A 214 0.40 1.21 11.50
C ARG A 214 0.33 2.38 12.47
N LEU A 215 -0.61 3.28 12.24
CA LEU A 215 -0.68 4.56 12.95
C LEU A 215 -1.71 4.55 14.08
N ASP A 216 -2.67 3.64 14.07
CA ASP A 216 -3.72 3.56 15.08
C ASP A 216 -4.24 2.13 15.33
N ARG A 217 -3.34 1.17 15.59
CA ARG A 217 -3.71 -0.22 15.90
C ARG A 217 -4.63 -0.36 17.11
N TYR A 218 -4.71 0.66 17.94
CA TYR A 218 -5.52 0.72 19.15
C TYR A 218 -6.96 1.21 18.89
N CYS A 219 -7.28 1.62 17.65
CA CYS A 219 -8.57 2.18 17.25
C CYS A 219 -8.96 3.45 18.04
N CYS A 220 -8.00 4.30 18.36
CA CYS A 220 -8.27 5.52 19.13
C CYS A 220 -8.92 6.64 18.29
N GLY A 221 -8.94 6.51 16.98
CA GLY A 221 -9.45 7.53 16.06
C GLY A 221 -10.93 7.39 15.70
N PHE A 222 -11.60 6.34 16.17
CA PHE A 222 -13.02 6.08 15.92
C PHE A 222 -13.59 5.18 17.03
N GLU A 223 -14.93 5.08 17.10
CA GLU A 223 -15.60 4.15 18.01
C GLU A 223 -15.61 2.74 17.40
N PRO A 224 -14.82 1.79 17.95
CA PRO A 224 -14.70 0.46 17.36
C PRO A 224 -15.90 -0.43 17.71
N GLU A 225 -16.26 -1.32 16.80
CA GLU A 225 -17.23 -2.39 17.08
C GLU A 225 -16.61 -3.47 17.98
N PRO A 226 -17.45 -4.22 18.74
CA PRO A 226 -16.97 -5.30 19.61
C PRO A 226 -16.15 -6.38 18.88
N GLY A 227 -16.36 -6.57 17.60
CA GLY A 227 -15.63 -7.53 16.75
C GLY A 227 -14.28 -7.03 16.23
N GLU A 228 -13.92 -5.77 16.48
CA GLU A 228 -12.62 -5.22 16.05
C GLU A 228 -11.47 -5.86 16.84
N PRO A 229 -10.33 -6.17 16.16
CA PRO A 229 -9.18 -6.77 16.85
C PRO A 229 -8.70 -5.95 18.05
N CYS A 230 -8.69 -4.63 17.94
CA CYS A 230 -8.28 -3.74 19.04
C CYS A 230 -9.18 -3.84 20.28
N VAL A 231 -10.45 -4.23 20.13
CA VAL A 231 -11.36 -4.48 21.24
C VAL A 231 -11.15 -5.89 21.79
N GLN A 232 -11.11 -6.89 20.91
CA GLN A 232 -10.93 -8.29 21.28
C GLN A 232 -9.60 -8.55 22.00
N GLU A 233 -8.54 -7.86 21.58
CA GLU A 233 -7.21 -7.91 22.20
C GLU A 233 -7.03 -6.92 23.35
N MET A 234 -8.10 -6.25 23.78
CA MET A 234 -8.12 -5.23 24.85
C MET A 234 -7.17 -4.05 24.63
N LEU A 235 -6.75 -3.82 23.40
CA LEU A 235 -5.82 -2.73 23.05
C LEU A 235 -6.49 -1.36 23.17
N HIS A 236 -7.78 -1.26 22.85
CA HIS A 236 -8.52 0.00 22.85
C HIS A 236 -8.51 0.71 24.21
N ALA A 237 -8.45 -0.02 25.31
CA ALA A 237 -8.34 0.56 26.66
C ALA A 237 -7.12 1.48 26.83
N LYS A 238 -6.02 1.24 26.09
CA LYS A 238 -4.80 2.04 26.11
C LYS A 238 -4.95 3.42 25.48
N CYS A 239 -6.02 3.68 24.73
CA CYS A 239 -6.31 5.01 24.18
C CYS A 239 -6.40 6.11 25.24
N ARG A 240 -6.65 5.75 26.51
CA ARG A 240 -6.66 6.66 27.65
C ARG A 240 -5.27 7.20 28.02
N ASN A 241 -4.22 6.48 27.61
CA ASN A 241 -2.83 6.89 27.87
C ASN A 241 -2.00 6.88 26.57
N PRO A 242 -1.87 8.03 25.88
CA PRO A 242 -1.12 8.11 24.62
C PRO A 242 0.36 7.69 24.71
N ALA A 243 0.94 7.66 25.92
CA ALA A 243 2.32 7.20 26.12
C ALA A 243 2.48 5.68 25.92
N GLU A 244 1.40 4.92 26.03
CA GLU A 244 1.41 3.46 25.82
C GLU A 244 1.16 3.03 24.38
N LEU A 245 0.86 3.99 23.50
CA LEU A 245 0.53 3.70 22.12
C LEU A 245 1.80 3.57 21.28
N ALA A 246 2.05 2.38 20.75
CA ALA A 246 3.15 2.09 19.83
C ALA A 246 2.67 2.01 18.38
N LEU A 247 3.49 2.48 17.46
CA LEU A 247 3.30 2.29 16.02
C LEU A 247 3.95 0.97 15.60
N VAL A 248 3.37 0.30 14.61
CA VAL A 248 3.92 -0.95 14.06
C VAL A 248 3.99 -0.89 12.53
N HIS A 249 4.69 -1.83 11.91
CA HIS A 249 4.94 -1.87 10.47
C HIS A 249 5.61 -0.61 9.92
N ILE A 250 6.41 0.07 10.75
CA ILE A 250 7.21 1.23 10.36
C ILE A 250 8.58 0.77 9.94
N LEU A 251 8.75 0.62 8.64
CA LEU A 251 9.95 0.04 8.04
C LEU A 251 10.64 0.99 7.09
N VAL A 252 11.98 0.87 7.02
CA VAL A 252 12.84 1.57 6.08
C VAL A 252 13.78 0.59 5.37
N ARG A 253 14.35 1.01 4.25
CA ARG A 253 15.41 0.27 3.57
C ARG A 253 16.78 0.59 4.17
N ARG A 254 17.69 -0.39 4.19
CA ARG A 254 19.09 -0.14 4.55
C ARG A 254 19.77 0.79 3.54
N SER A 255 19.43 0.62 2.26
CA SER A 255 19.95 1.45 1.15
C SER A 255 19.37 2.87 1.12
N ALA A 256 18.20 3.10 1.73
CA ALA A 256 17.52 4.39 1.76
C ALA A 256 16.80 4.59 3.11
N PRO A 257 17.51 4.81 4.20
CA PRO A 257 16.96 4.83 5.56
C PRO A 257 16.04 6.02 5.85
N SER A 258 16.05 7.04 4.98
CA SER A 258 15.12 8.17 5.07
C SER A 258 13.76 7.91 4.42
N ARG A 259 13.57 6.77 3.72
CA ARG A 259 12.35 6.41 2.99
C ARG A 259 11.64 5.25 3.66
N LEU A 260 10.34 5.39 3.84
CA LEU A 260 9.49 4.31 4.34
C LEU A 260 9.26 3.22 3.30
N VAL A 261 9.01 2.01 3.77
CA VAL A 261 8.51 0.87 2.99
C VAL A 261 7.17 0.46 3.58
N PHE A 262 6.14 0.39 2.74
CA PHE A 262 4.80 0.01 3.17
C PHE A 262 4.62 -1.51 3.02
N ILE A 263 4.34 -2.16 4.14
CA ILE A 263 3.99 -3.58 4.23
C ILE A 263 2.68 -3.76 4.99
N ASP A 264 2.07 -4.92 4.92
CA ASP A 264 0.80 -5.24 5.58
C ASP A 264 -0.29 -4.21 5.26
N ASN A 265 -0.51 -4.05 3.93
CA ASN A 265 -1.29 -2.96 3.35
C ASN A 265 -2.76 -3.34 3.07
N ALA A 266 -3.23 -4.52 3.46
CA ALA A 266 -4.54 -5.03 3.04
C ALA A 266 -5.69 -4.09 3.38
N GLY A 267 -5.60 -3.32 4.45
CA GLY A 267 -6.56 -2.29 4.82
C GLY A 267 -7.97 -2.84 5.09
N ARG A 268 -8.93 -1.92 5.11
CA ARG A 268 -10.34 -2.20 5.39
C ARG A 268 -11.23 -1.56 4.32
N PRO A 269 -11.32 -2.16 3.11
CA PRO A 269 -12.09 -1.58 2.02
C PRO A 269 -13.60 -1.46 2.33
N GLN A 270 -14.12 -2.32 3.22
CA GLN A 270 -15.52 -2.33 3.65
C GLN A 270 -15.80 -1.37 4.82
N HIS A 271 -14.77 -0.66 5.36
CA HIS A 271 -14.95 0.19 6.53
C HIS A 271 -15.92 1.35 6.23
N PRO A 272 -16.96 1.58 7.07
CA PRO A 272 -18.01 2.56 6.81
C PRO A 272 -17.47 4.00 6.75
N GLU A 273 -18.00 4.82 5.85
CA GLU A 273 -17.62 6.24 5.71
C GLU A 273 -17.85 7.04 7.00
N ALA A 274 -18.91 6.71 7.75
CA ALA A 274 -19.22 7.37 9.03
C ALA A 274 -18.19 7.07 10.14
N LYS A 275 -17.32 6.07 9.94
CA LYS A 275 -16.32 5.64 10.92
C LYS A 275 -14.89 5.78 10.39
N LEU A 276 -14.67 6.60 9.36
CA LEU A 276 -13.33 6.81 8.82
C LEU A 276 -12.37 7.34 9.89
N ASN A 277 -11.22 6.70 9.98
CA ASN A 277 -10.22 7.01 10.98
C ASN A 277 -9.37 8.24 10.57
N PHE A 278 -9.79 9.43 10.96
CA PHE A 278 -9.05 10.68 10.69
C PHE A 278 -7.80 10.84 11.56
N ARG A 279 -7.64 10.02 12.61
CA ARG A 279 -6.40 10.00 13.40
C ARG A 279 -5.18 9.64 12.55
N LEU A 280 -5.37 8.87 11.46
CA LEU A 280 -4.33 8.56 10.50
C LEU A 280 -3.70 9.81 9.85
N LEU A 281 -4.46 10.92 9.78
CA LEU A 281 -4.03 12.21 9.22
C LEU A 281 -3.54 13.21 10.28
N GLN A 282 -3.63 12.84 11.57
CA GLN A 282 -3.37 13.77 12.66
C GLN A 282 -1.90 14.22 12.70
N GLY A 283 -1.68 15.53 12.68
CA GLY A 283 -0.35 16.14 12.75
C GLY A 283 0.35 16.29 11.39
N ILE A 284 -0.26 15.80 10.31
CA ILE A 284 0.25 16.01 8.94
C ILE A 284 -0.11 17.42 8.47
N ASP A 285 0.87 18.13 7.95
CA ASP A 285 0.76 19.54 7.53
C ASP A 285 0.67 19.74 6.01
N SER A 286 1.09 18.74 5.23
CA SER A 286 1.15 18.84 3.78
C SER A 286 1.14 17.46 3.12
N PHE A 287 0.74 17.39 1.83
CA PHE A 287 0.64 16.14 1.07
C PHE A 287 1.32 16.26 -0.31
N PRO A 288 1.72 15.13 -0.94
CA PRO A 288 2.36 15.15 -2.26
C PRO A 288 1.41 15.68 -3.34
N GLU A 289 1.84 16.72 -4.07
CA GLU A 289 1.04 17.38 -5.12
C GLU A 289 0.63 16.40 -6.22
N SER A 290 1.53 15.48 -6.62
CA SER A 290 1.28 14.45 -7.62
C SER A 290 0.11 13.54 -7.25
N ALA A 291 0.09 13.01 -6.03
CA ALA A 291 -0.98 12.16 -5.55
C ALA A 291 -2.31 12.94 -5.43
N VAL A 292 -2.27 14.14 -4.86
CA VAL A 292 -3.47 15.00 -4.73
C VAL A 292 -4.03 15.38 -6.10
N ALA A 293 -3.18 15.58 -7.11
CA ALA A 293 -3.63 15.85 -8.48
C ALA A 293 -4.42 14.68 -9.07
N VAL A 294 -3.99 13.43 -8.85
CA VAL A 294 -4.74 12.23 -9.23
C VAL A 294 -6.11 12.20 -8.55
N LEU A 295 -6.17 12.46 -7.23
CA LEU A 295 -7.43 12.47 -6.48
C LEU A 295 -8.38 13.58 -6.98
N ARG A 296 -7.86 14.78 -7.29
CA ARG A 296 -8.63 15.92 -7.82
C ARG A 296 -9.17 15.69 -9.22
N SER A 297 -8.49 14.86 -10.00
CA SER A 297 -8.88 14.60 -11.40
C SER A 297 -10.21 13.83 -11.52
N GLY A 298 -10.66 13.15 -10.45
CA GLY A 298 -11.78 12.21 -10.49
C GLY A 298 -11.52 10.97 -11.35
N CYS A 299 -10.26 10.68 -11.66
CA CYS A 299 -9.85 9.56 -12.50
C CYS A 299 -9.38 8.33 -11.73
N LEU A 300 -9.31 8.40 -10.40
CA LEU A 300 -8.73 7.34 -9.55
C LEU A 300 -9.36 5.98 -9.84
N GLN A 301 -10.70 5.91 -9.88
CA GLN A 301 -11.42 4.66 -10.18
C GLN A 301 -11.01 4.07 -11.53
N LYS A 302 -10.94 4.91 -12.58
CA LYS A 302 -10.59 4.45 -13.94
C LYS A 302 -9.14 3.99 -14.03
N MET A 303 -8.23 4.73 -13.41
CA MET A 303 -6.81 4.39 -13.37
C MET A 303 -6.58 3.07 -12.62
N LEU A 304 -7.22 2.89 -11.46
CA LEU A 304 -7.14 1.66 -10.70
C LEU A 304 -7.76 0.47 -11.47
N LEU A 305 -8.89 0.65 -12.12
CA LEU A 305 -9.50 -0.41 -12.92
C LEU A 305 -8.54 -0.89 -14.02
N ARG A 306 -7.89 0.04 -14.74
CA ARG A 306 -6.87 -0.29 -15.74
C ARG A 306 -5.66 -0.97 -15.09
N SER A 307 -5.22 -0.49 -13.94
CA SER A 307 -4.09 -1.06 -13.23
C SER A 307 -4.36 -2.51 -12.81
N LEU A 308 -5.50 -2.76 -12.16
CA LEU A 308 -5.91 -4.08 -11.66
C LEU A 308 -6.20 -5.08 -12.77
N TYR A 309 -6.57 -4.61 -13.97
CA TYR A 309 -6.76 -5.49 -15.14
C TYR A 309 -5.50 -6.27 -15.51
N VAL A 310 -4.32 -5.74 -15.18
CA VAL A 310 -3.02 -6.41 -15.41
C VAL A 310 -2.93 -7.73 -14.63
N ASP A 311 -3.46 -7.77 -13.40
CA ASP A 311 -3.45 -8.97 -12.57
C ASP A 311 -4.69 -9.84 -12.83
N ARG A 312 -4.52 -10.85 -13.67
CA ARG A 312 -5.63 -11.73 -14.09
C ARG A 312 -6.24 -12.48 -12.92
N GLU A 313 -5.44 -13.02 -12.03
CA GLU A 313 -5.92 -13.83 -10.91
C GLU A 313 -6.78 -12.99 -9.95
N LEU A 314 -6.33 -11.75 -9.66
CA LEU A 314 -7.12 -10.80 -8.89
C LEU A 314 -8.41 -10.47 -9.63
N TRP A 315 -8.30 -10.06 -10.89
CA TRP A 315 -9.43 -9.62 -11.71
C TRP A 315 -10.54 -10.67 -11.79
N ASP A 316 -10.16 -11.90 -12.13
CA ASP A 316 -11.12 -13.01 -12.30
C ASP A 316 -11.73 -13.42 -10.95
N SER A 317 -10.94 -13.40 -9.86
CA SER A 317 -11.43 -13.76 -8.52
C SER A 317 -12.40 -12.73 -7.94
N GLN A 318 -12.29 -11.47 -8.37
CA GLN A 318 -13.14 -10.39 -7.90
C GLN A 318 -14.35 -10.13 -8.83
N GLY A 319 -14.60 -10.98 -9.83
CA GLY A 319 -15.72 -10.81 -10.76
C GLY A 319 -15.51 -9.70 -11.81
N GLY A 320 -14.27 -9.40 -12.14
CA GLY A 320 -13.90 -8.42 -13.16
C GLY A 320 -14.27 -6.98 -12.79
N SER A 321 -14.55 -6.16 -13.81
CA SER A 321 -14.89 -4.75 -13.63
C SER A 321 -16.13 -4.53 -12.77
N GLU A 322 -17.13 -5.40 -12.91
CA GLU A 322 -18.40 -5.28 -12.18
C GLU A 322 -18.22 -5.58 -10.69
N GLY A 323 -17.49 -6.65 -10.35
CA GLY A 323 -17.22 -7.01 -8.97
C GLY A 323 -16.29 -6.04 -8.25
N LEU A 324 -15.32 -5.45 -8.97
CA LEU A 324 -14.41 -4.44 -8.41
C LEU A 324 -15.06 -3.05 -8.26
N ARG A 325 -16.14 -2.76 -8.99
CA ARG A 325 -16.76 -1.43 -9.01
C ARG A 325 -17.12 -0.87 -7.63
N PRO A 326 -17.80 -1.61 -6.72
CA PRO A 326 -18.14 -1.08 -5.40
C PRO A 326 -16.93 -0.67 -4.59
N LEU A 327 -15.86 -1.47 -4.64
CA LEU A 327 -14.59 -1.21 -3.97
C LEU A 327 -13.93 0.06 -4.49
N LEU A 328 -13.82 0.20 -5.81
CA LEU A 328 -13.19 1.37 -6.44
C LEU A 328 -14.02 2.65 -6.24
N GLN A 329 -15.35 2.55 -6.22
CA GLN A 329 -16.23 3.66 -5.84
C GLN A 329 -16.00 4.09 -4.39
N THR A 330 -15.77 3.14 -3.47
CA THR A 330 -15.46 3.47 -2.08
C THR A 330 -14.14 4.24 -1.98
N LEU A 331 -13.10 3.84 -2.71
CA LEU A 331 -11.83 4.58 -2.74
C LEU A 331 -12.00 5.99 -3.34
N GLU A 332 -12.79 6.13 -4.41
CA GLU A 332 -13.10 7.45 -5.00
C GLU A 332 -13.83 8.35 -4.00
N ARG A 333 -14.83 7.83 -3.27
CA ARG A 333 -15.54 8.60 -2.21
C ARG A 333 -14.58 9.01 -1.09
N ARG A 334 -13.72 8.11 -0.62
CA ARG A 334 -12.68 8.43 0.39
C ARG A 334 -11.71 9.51 -0.11
N ALA A 335 -11.36 9.48 -1.39
CA ALA A 335 -10.56 10.52 -2.01
C ALA A 335 -11.27 11.88 -1.94
N GLN A 336 -12.58 11.95 -2.21
CA GLN A 336 -13.35 13.19 -2.11
C GLN A 336 -13.46 13.68 -0.65
N ILE A 337 -13.62 12.77 0.31
CA ILE A 337 -13.62 13.09 1.75
C ILE A 337 -12.25 13.64 2.17
N PHE A 338 -11.16 12.99 1.74
CA PHE A 338 -9.80 13.47 1.98
C PHE A 338 -9.56 14.87 1.40
N LEU A 339 -9.99 15.13 0.15
CA LEU A 339 -9.87 16.44 -0.48
C LEU A 339 -10.66 17.53 0.25
N ARG A 340 -11.79 17.18 0.84
CA ARG A 340 -12.56 18.08 1.69
C ARG A 340 -11.79 18.37 2.97
N TYR A 341 -11.31 17.33 3.67
CA TYR A 341 -10.47 17.45 4.86
C TYR A 341 -9.26 18.36 4.64
N LEU A 342 -8.56 18.15 3.51
CA LEU A 342 -7.39 18.97 3.14
C LEU A 342 -7.75 20.48 3.04
N ARG A 343 -8.91 20.82 2.46
CA ARG A 343 -9.38 22.21 2.34
C ARG A 343 -9.81 22.78 3.68
N GLU A 344 -10.59 22.04 4.45
CA GLU A 344 -11.13 22.47 5.76
C GLU A 344 -10.02 22.76 6.76
N HIS A 345 -8.93 22.00 6.72
CA HIS A 345 -7.77 22.16 7.60
C HIS A 345 -6.64 23.02 7.00
N ASN A 346 -6.87 23.59 5.80
CA ASN A 346 -5.88 24.43 5.09
C ASN A 346 -4.50 23.79 4.98
N LEU A 347 -4.45 22.47 4.64
CA LEU A 347 -3.21 21.71 4.56
C LEU A 347 -2.48 22.00 3.26
N GLY A 348 -1.14 22.05 3.34
CA GLY A 348 -0.26 22.36 2.22
C GLY A 348 -0.10 21.22 1.22
N LEU A 349 0.51 21.57 0.07
CA LEU A 349 1.01 20.60 -0.90
C LEU A 349 2.52 20.80 -1.06
N PHE A 350 3.24 19.70 -1.26
CA PHE A 350 4.66 19.76 -1.60
C PHE A 350 4.92 19.06 -2.95
N ARG A 351 5.87 19.61 -3.71
CA ARG A 351 6.37 18.98 -4.92
C ARG A 351 7.47 17.99 -4.57
N GLU A 352 7.45 16.86 -5.25
CA GLU A 352 8.56 15.94 -5.16
C GLU A 352 9.76 16.56 -5.89
N THR A 353 10.83 16.82 -5.15
CA THR A 353 12.11 17.02 -5.81
C THR A 353 12.51 15.70 -6.43
N ALA A 354 12.76 15.70 -7.75
CA ALA A 354 13.37 14.54 -8.40
C ALA A 354 14.58 14.14 -7.55
N ALA A 355 14.61 12.87 -7.13
CA ALA A 355 15.81 12.36 -6.46
C ALA A 355 16.98 12.52 -7.41
N PRO A 356 18.13 13.03 -6.94
CA PRO A 356 19.32 13.14 -7.73
C PRO A 356 19.78 11.76 -8.24
#